data_6378835ef0dabc78ed73796df62f7123
#
_entry.id   6378835ef0dabc78ed73796df62f7123
#
_cell.length_a   1.000
_cell.length_b   1.000
_cell.length_c   1.000
_cell.angle_alpha   90.00
_cell.angle_beta   90.00
_cell.angle_gamma   90.00
#
_symmetry.space_group_name_H-M   'P 1'
#
loop_
_entity.id
_entity.type
_entity.pdbx_description
1 polymer ?
#
loop_
_entity_poly.entity_id
_entity_poly.type
_entity_poly.pdbx_seq_one_letter_code
_entity_poly.pdbx_strand_id
1 'polypeptide(L)'
;LVGSEMCIRDRLGTVLGSVAALLFVVFIFAIYMKVFKRQMKRERNVRVSSFGYTMKILVITVIPVLLSTTIYNISGIIDQGIFKQVALLQGYTQNDIDVWWGVYTGKYKLLINVPISIASAMAASFVPVLTGAYHRDDMEAVRGQINLSTRFIMVVAFPCAVGLAVFGLPIFNILFSSTRATNAEASLMMYVGAVAVVFYSLSTLSNGLLQGIDRLKVPVINAAISIVAHVIVLILLMLIFRLNIHAVVLANTFFALLMCFMNSMALKKYSGFKQEIKKTFIIPAISSLIMGVISYIVYFILYKACHIEIIAFILAAIIAVISYAVALLLLKGLTEDELRHFPKGTLIIKVAKKCHLL
;
A
#
# COMPACT_ATOMS: atom_id res chain seq x y z
N LEU A 1 13.40 -12.19 -31.21
CA LEU A 1 14.45 -11.19 -30.88
C LEU A 1 13.91 -9.98 -30.09
N VAL A 2 12.68 -9.51 -30.35
CA VAL A 2 12.07 -8.36 -29.61
C VAL A 2 11.80 -8.67 -28.13
N GLY A 3 11.47 -9.92 -27.79
CA GLY A 3 11.21 -10.32 -26.40
C GLY A 3 12.47 -10.36 -25.51
N SER A 4 13.64 -10.65 -26.07
CA SER A 4 14.89 -10.71 -25.30
C SER A 4 15.43 -9.33 -24.96
N GLU A 5 15.29 -8.35 -25.83
CA GLU A 5 15.74 -6.98 -25.58
C GLU A 5 14.88 -6.26 -24.53
N MET A 6 13.57 -6.52 -24.50
CA MET A 6 12.66 -5.98 -23.50
C MET A 6 12.99 -6.52 -22.11
N CYS A 7 13.27 -7.83 -21.99
CA CYS A 7 13.72 -8.43 -20.74
C CYS A 7 15.04 -7.89 -20.21
N ILE A 8 15.99 -7.55 -21.10
CA ILE A 8 17.30 -6.97 -20.71
C ILE A 8 17.11 -5.54 -20.20
N ARG A 9 16.27 -4.72 -20.85
CA ARG A 9 15.98 -3.34 -20.42
C ARG A 9 15.30 -3.29 -19.04
N ASP A 10 14.34 -4.16 -18.78
CA ASP A 10 13.66 -4.24 -17.47
C ASP A 10 14.62 -4.67 -16.35
N ARG A 11 15.51 -5.62 -16.64
CA ARG A 11 16.52 -6.07 -15.67
C ARG A 11 17.56 -4.97 -15.40
N LEU A 12 17.98 -4.22 -16.41
CA LEU A 12 18.89 -3.08 -16.23
C LEU A 12 18.27 -1.98 -15.38
N GLY A 13 16.99 -1.65 -15.60
CA GLY A 13 16.27 -0.67 -14.77
C GLY A 13 16.21 -1.08 -13.29
N THR A 14 15.93 -2.33 -13.02
CA THR A 14 15.89 -2.88 -11.65
C THR A 14 17.27 -2.87 -10.99
N VAL A 15 18.33 -3.25 -11.72
CA VAL A 15 19.70 -3.23 -11.22
C VAL A 15 20.16 -1.81 -10.94
N LEU A 16 19.91 -0.86 -11.87
CA LEU A 16 20.26 0.55 -11.68
C LEU A 16 19.52 1.16 -10.48
N GLY A 17 18.25 0.83 -10.30
CA GLY A 17 17.47 1.25 -9.12
C GLY A 17 18.07 0.72 -7.81
N SER A 18 18.47 -0.55 -7.78
CA SER A 18 19.11 -1.16 -6.61
C SER A 18 20.48 -0.55 -6.30
N VAL A 19 21.28 -0.27 -7.34
CA VAL A 19 22.59 0.41 -7.20
C VAL A 19 22.38 1.84 -6.69
N ALA A 20 21.42 2.58 -7.22
CA ALA A 20 21.11 3.94 -6.74
C ALA A 20 20.66 3.94 -5.28
N ALA A 21 19.83 2.99 -4.88
CA ALA A 21 19.41 2.82 -3.47
C ALA A 21 20.60 2.51 -2.57
N LEU A 22 21.51 1.62 -2.99
CA LEU A 22 22.73 1.30 -2.24
C LEU A 22 23.63 2.53 -2.10
N LEU A 23 23.87 3.26 -3.18
CA LEU A 23 24.66 4.49 -3.15
C LEU A 23 24.06 5.54 -2.23
N PHE A 24 22.74 5.69 -2.23
CA PHE A 24 22.04 6.60 -1.32
C PHE A 24 22.25 6.19 0.14
N VAL A 25 22.12 4.92 0.49
CA VAL A 25 22.34 4.43 1.86
C VAL A 25 23.80 4.65 2.28
N VAL A 26 24.76 4.34 1.41
CA VAL A 26 26.19 4.60 1.66
C VAL A 26 26.47 6.09 1.85
N PHE A 27 25.87 6.96 1.05
CA PHE A 27 25.98 8.41 1.18
C PHE A 27 25.44 8.90 2.53
N ILE A 28 24.24 8.47 2.92
CA ILE A 28 23.66 8.80 4.23
C ILE A 28 24.59 8.30 5.36
N PHE A 29 25.06 7.05 5.27
CA PHE A 29 26.00 6.48 6.25
C PHE A 29 27.28 7.31 6.37
N ALA A 30 27.86 7.73 5.23
CA ALA A 30 29.06 8.58 5.21
C ALA A 30 28.84 9.93 5.90
N ILE A 31 27.69 10.59 5.68
CA ILE A 31 27.32 11.85 6.35
C ILE A 31 27.23 11.63 7.87
N TYR A 32 26.57 10.56 8.31
CA TYR A 32 26.37 10.27 9.72
C TYR A 32 27.60 9.64 10.40
N MET A 33 28.63 9.25 9.66
CA MET A 33 29.85 8.63 10.20
C MET A 33 30.50 9.47 11.31
N LYS A 34 30.50 10.80 11.17
CA LYS A 34 31.03 11.71 12.21
C LYS A 34 30.23 11.62 13.51
N VAL A 35 28.91 11.48 13.42
CA VAL A 35 28.01 11.35 14.59
C VAL A 35 28.25 10.01 15.27
N PHE A 36 28.32 8.92 14.52
CA PHE A 36 28.62 7.58 15.05
C PHE A 36 29.99 7.54 15.74
N LYS A 37 31.04 8.08 15.12
CA LYS A 37 32.37 8.16 15.74
C LYS A 37 32.35 8.99 17.04
N ARG A 38 31.54 10.03 17.12
CA ARG A 38 31.40 10.85 18.34
C ARG A 38 30.66 10.11 19.44
N GLN A 39 29.61 9.35 19.10
CA GLN A 39 28.88 8.50 20.04
C GLN A 39 29.76 7.36 20.56
N MET A 40 30.47 6.64 19.70
CA MET A 40 31.41 5.60 20.10
C MET A 40 32.54 6.10 21.02
N LYS A 41 32.99 7.36 20.87
CA LYS A 41 33.98 7.95 21.78
C LYS A 41 33.39 8.34 23.16
N ARG A 42 32.10 8.62 23.23
CA ARG A 42 31.41 8.95 24.49
C ARG A 42 31.10 7.72 25.36
N GLU A 43 30.88 6.57 24.71
CA GLU A 43 30.52 5.29 25.37
C GLU A 43 31.77 4.49 25.81
N ARG A 44 32.65 5.10 26.59
CA ARG A 44 33.93 4.48 27.03
C ARG A 44 33.78 3.32 28.01
N ASN A 45 32.58 3.02 28.56
CA ASN A 45 32.36 2.04 29.62
C ASN A 45 31.21 1.05 29.37
N VAL A 46 30.78 0.84 28.13
CA VAL A 46 29.74 -0.16 27.84
C VAL A 46 30.39 -1.53 27.58
N ARG A 47 29.92 -2.55 28.27
CA ARG A 47 30.26 -3.94 27.94
C ARG A 47 29.87 -4.22 26.49
N VAL A 48 30.84 -4.32 25.60
CA VAL A 48 30.62 -4.67 24.22
C VAL A 48 30.02 -6.07 24.15
N SER A 49 28.80 -6.18 23.68
CA SER A 49 28.15 -7.50 23.49
C SER A 49 28.97 -8.34 22.53
N SER A 50 29.09 -9.63 22.81
CA SER A 50 29.78 -10.58 21.92
C SER A 50 29.14 -10.53 20.52
N PHE A 51 29.96 -10.58 19.47
CA PHE A 51 29.50 -10.61 18.06
C PHE A 51 28.47 -11.72 17.85
N GLY A 52 28.67 -12.91 18.42
CA GLY A 52 27.72 -14.02 18.34
C GLY A 52 26.37 -13.71 18.98
N TYR A 53 26.34 -12.99 20.10
CA TYR A 53 25.10 -12.56 20.75
C TYR A 53 24.34 -11.54 19.89
N THR A 54 25.04 -10.53 19.37
CA THR A 54 24.45 -9.54 18.48
C THR A 54 23.90 -10.17 17.19
N MET A 55 24.66 -11.09 16.59
CA MET A 55 24.22 -11.81 15.39
C MET A 55 22.99 -12.68 15.68
N LYS A 56 22.95 -13.36 16.83
CA LYS A 56 21.79 -14.16 17.25
C LYS A 56 20.54 -13.29 17.37
N ILE A 57 20.63 -12.11 17.98
CA ILE A 57 19.49 -11.16 18.10
C ILE A 57 19.04 -10.72 16.72
N LEU A 58 19.97 -10.31 15.85
CA LEU A 58 19.66 -9.90 14.48
C LEU A 58 18.91 -11.00 13.72
N VAL A 59 19.41 -12.22 13.75
CA VAL A 59 18.79 -13.36 13.06
C VAL A 59 17.38 -13.64 13.60
N ILE A 60 17.20 -13.66 14.92
CA ILE A 60 15.89 -13.90 15.55
C ILE A 60 14.87 -12.79 15.18
N THR A 61 15.34 -11.54 15.03
CA THR A 61 14.47 -10.42 14.68
C THR A 61 14.17 -10.37 13.18
N VAL A 62 15.16 -10.64 12.32
CA VAL A 62 15.05 -10.53 10.86
C VAL A 62 14.28 -11.70 10.25
N ILE A 63 14.46 -12.93 10.72
CA ILE A 63 13.80 -14.12 10.17
C ILE A 63 12.27 -14.00 10.12
N PRO A 64 11.54 -13.61 11.20
CA PRO A 64 10.09 -13.47 11.14
C PRO A 64 9.63 -12.39 10.12
N VAL A 65 10.38 -11.30 10.01
CA VAL A 65 10.07 -10.23 9.04
C VAL A 65 10.25 -10.74 7.61
N LEU A 66 11.37 -11.43 7.33
CA LEU A 66 11.62 -12.05 6.02
C LEU A 66 10.57 -13.11 5.69
N LEU A 67 10.18 -13.96 6.63
CA LEU A 67 9.14 -14.97 6.43
C LEU A 67 7.80 -14.31 6.07
N SER A 68 7.42 -13.25 6.78
CA SER A 68 6.19 -12.52 6.48
C SER A 68 6.20 -11.95 5.06
N THR A 69 7.27 -11.26 4.66
CA THR A 69 7.40 -10.71 3.30
C THR A 69 7.50 -11.79 2.22
N THR A 70 8.15 -12.91 2.54
CA THR A 70 8.25 -14.06 1.63
C THR A 70 6.88 -14.67 1.35
N ILE A 71 6.01 -14.80 2.36
CA ILE A 71 4.64 -15.30 2.17
C ILE A 71 3.84 -14.40 1.21
N TYR A 72 3.98 -13.08 1.34
CA TYR A 72 3.35 -12.13 0.40
C TYR A 72 3.85 -12.31 -1.05
N ASN A 73 5.13 -12.60 -1.25
CA ASN A 73 5.72 -12.78 -2.58
C ASN A 73 5.41 -14.17 -3.17
N ILE A 74 5.39 -15.22 -2.33
CA ILE A 74 5.03 -16.58 -2.74
C ILE A 74 3.59 -16.65 -3.27
N SER A 75 2.66 -15.86 -2.71
CA SER A 75 1.29 -15.82 -3.19
C SER A 75 1.22 -15.56 -4.69
N GLY A 76 2.05 -14.65 -5.21
CA GLY A 76 2.07 -14.36 -6.65
C GLY A 76 2.52 -15.54 -7.52
N ILE A 77 3.43 -16.39 -7.04
CA ILE A 77 3.86 -17.61 -7.75
C ILE A 77 2.75 -18.66 -7.73
N ILE A 78 2.09 -18.82 -6.59
CA ILE A 78 0.96 -19.74 -6.42
C ILE A 78 -0.20 -19.30 -7.32
N ASP A 79 -0.53 -18.00 -7.32
CA ASP A 79 -1.57 -17.42 -8.15
C ASP A 79 -1.33 -17.70 -9.64
N GLN A 80 -0.10 -17.50 -10.10
CA GLN A 80 0.28 -17.76 -11.48
C GLN A 80 0.10 -19.25 -11.85
N GLY A 81 0.57 -20.14 -10.98
CA GLY A 81 0.47 -21.57 -11.20
C GLY A 81 -0.98 -22.05 -11.29
N ILE A 82 -1.80 -21.68 -10.30
CA ILE A 82 -3.21 -22.05 -10.24
C ILE A 82 -3.98 -21.43 -11.42
N PHE A 83 -3.80 -20.12 -11.66
CA PHE A 83 -4.47 -19.43 -12.76
C PHE A 83 -4.19 -20.08 -14.11
N LYS A 84 -2.90 -20.31 -14.45
CA LYS A 84 -2.52 -20.93 -15.74
C LYS A 84 -3.08 -22.34 -15.89
N GLN A 85 -2.96 -23.18 -14.87
CA GLN A 85 -3.45 -24.58 -14.95
C GLN A 85 -4.97 -24.63 -15.07
N VAL A 86 -5.71 -23.89 -14.25
CA VAL A 86 -7.17 -23.90 -14.28
C VAL A 86 -7.70 -23.28 -15.57
N ALA A 87 -7.10 -22.21 -16.07
CA ALA A 87 -7.51 -21.58 -17.33
C ALA A 87 -7.28 -22.51 -18.53
N LEU A 88 -6.16 -23.27 -18.56
CA LEU A 88 -5.92 -24.29 -19.58
C LEU A 88 -6.98 -25.41 -19.53
N LEU A 89 -7.34 -25.88 -18.32
CA LEU A 89 -8.40 -26.87 -18.13
C LEU A 89 -9.78 -26.36 -18.58
N GLN A 90 -10.00 -25.06 -18.54
CA GLN A 90 -11.22 -24.39 -19.02
C GLN A 90 -11.23 -24.20 -20.55
N GLY A 91 -10.15 -24.55 -21.25
CA GLY A 91 -10.06 -24.52 -22.72
C GLY A 91 -9.56 -23.17 -23.28
N TYR A 92 -9.03 -22.26 -22.46
CA TYR A 92 -8.41 -21.01 -22.95
C TYR A 92 -7.06 -21.31 -23.62
N THR A 93 -6.70 -20.49 -24.62
CA THR A 93 -5.40 -20.65 -25.29
C THR A 93 -4.26 -20.12 -24.41
N GLN A 94 -3.06 -20.69 -24.60
CA GLN A 94 -1.87 -20.24 -23.86
C GLN A 94 -1.60 -18.75 -24.09
N ASN A 95 -1.85 -18.25 -25.30
CA ASN A 95 -1.66 -16.83 -25.64
C ASN A 95 -2.60 -15.93 -24.84
N ASP A 96 -3.88 -16.28 -24.71
CA ASP A 96 -4.85 -15.50 -23.94
C ASP A 96 -4.45 -15.44 -22.46
N ILE A 97 -4.04 -16.59 -21.91
CA ILE A 97 -3.59 -16.73 -20.52
C ILE A 97 -2.38 -15.82 -20.25
N ASP A 98 -1.40 -15.84 -21.15
CA ASP A 98 -0.18 -15.05 -21.01
C ASP A 98 -0.46 -13.53 -21.17
N VAL A 99 -1.39 -13.15 -22.07
CA VAL A 99 -1.86 -11.76 -22.19
C VAL A 99 -2.54 -11.29 -20.90
N TRP A 100 -3.50 -12.05 -20.38
CA TRP A 100 -4.20 -11.68 -19.13
C TRP A 100 -3.26 -11.58 -17.95
N TRP A 101 -2.33 -12.53 -17.81
CA TRP A 101 -1.34 -12.48 -16.75
C TRP A 101 -0.38 -11.28 -16.90
N GLY A 102 0.02 -10.97 -18.14
CA GLY A 102 0.81 -9.79 -18.46
C GLY A 102 0.11 -8.48 -18.14
N VAL A 103 -1.19 -8.37 -18.44
CA VAL A 103 -2.01 -7.20 -18.07
C VAL A 103 -2.15 -7.07 -16.55
N TYR A 104 -2.41 -8.18 -15.86
CA TYR A 104 -2.52 -8.20 -14.39
C TYR A 104 -1.22 -7.74 -13.73
N THR A 105 -0.07 -8.31 -14.12
CA THR A 105 1.22 -8.01 -13.48
C THR A 105 1.82 -6.69 -13.95
N GLY A 106 1.77 -6.41 -15.25
CA GLY A 106 2.45 -5.27 -15.88
C GLY A 106 1.65 -3.96 -15.83
N LYS A 107 0.33 -4.01 -15.67
CA LYS A 107 -0.52 -2.82 -15.62
C LYS A 107 -1.22 -2.66 -14.28
N TYR A 108 -2.12 -3.59 -13.95
CA TYR A 108 -2.94 -3.50 -12.75
C TYR A 108 -2.10 -3.48 -11.47
N LYS A 109 -1.26 -4.50 -11.28
CA LYS A 109 -0.45 -4.64 -10.06
C LYS A 109 0.58 -3.52 -9.91
N LEU A 110 1.11 -3.01 -11.01
CA LEU A 110 2.03 -1.87 -11.01
C LEU A 110 1.38 -0.63 -10.38
N LEU A 111 0.17 -0.27 -10.80
CA LEU A 111 -0.52 0.93 -10.31
C LEU A 111 -1.00 0.77 -8.85
N ILE A 112 -1.52 -0.40 -8.49
CA ILE A 112 -1.93 -0.66 -7.09
C ILE A 112 -0.76 -0.58 -6.13
N ASN A 113 0.44 -0.99 -6.53
CA ASN A 113 1.62 -0.95 -5.67
C ASN A 113 2.08 0.47 -5.33
N VAL A 114 1.75 1.49 -6.13
CA VAL A 114 2.15 2.88 -5.84
C VAL A 114 1.59 3.36 -4.49
N PRO A 115 0.27 3.38 -4.24
CA PRO A 115 -0.26 3.80 -2.94
C PRO A 115 0.12 2.86 -1.80
N ILE A 116 0.27 1.55 -2.04
CA ILE A 116 0.72 0.58 -1.04
C ILE A 116 2.17 0.90 -0.60
N SER A 117 3.04 1.31 -1.53
CA SER A 117 4.41 1.71 -1.21
C SER A 117 4.45 2.98 -0.35
N ILE A 118 3.54 3.94 -0.61
CA ILE A 118 3.38 5.12 0.25
C ILE A 118 2.96 4.69 1.66
N ALA A 119 1.98 3.80 1.77
CA ALA A 119 1.55 3.26 3.06
C ALA A 119 2.68 2.53 3.81
N SER A 120 3.54 1.78 3.08
CA SER A 120 4.72 1.12 3.65
C SER A 120 5.73 2.11 4.21
N ALA A 121 6.01 3.20 3.48
CA ALA A 121 6.91 4.26 3.93
C ALA A 121 6.37 4.98 5.18
N MET A 122 5.05 5.24 5.20
CA MET A 122 4.39 5.81 6.37
C MET A 122 4.46 4.85 7.57
N ALA A 123 4.16 3.56 7.39
CA ALA A 123 4.27 2.56 8.45
C ALA A 123 5.69 2.52 9.03
N ALA A 124 6.73 2.53 8.19
CA ALA A 124 8.11 2.55 8.62
C ALA A 124 8.46 3.77 9.49
N SER A 125 7.80 4.91 9.31
CA SER A 125 8.01 6.10 10.14
C SER A 125 7.27 6.06 11.48
N PHE A 126 6.12 5.38 11.56
CA PHE A 126 5.33 5.28 12.79
C PHE A 126 5.83 4.19 13.75
N VAL A 127 6.37 3.09 13.21
CA VAL A 127 6.80 1.94 14.02
C VAL A 127 7.84 2.29 15.08
N PRO A 128 8.91 3.06 14.83
CA PRO A 128 9.89 3.40 15.86
C PRO A 128 9.30 4.20 17.03
N VAL A 129 8.36 5.11 16.74
CA VAL A 129 7.68 5.90 17.77
C VAL A 129 6.80 5.02 18.65
N LEU A 130 6.07 4.08 18.01
CA LEU A 130 5.25 3.09 18.70
C LEU A 130 6.12 2.18 19.59
N THR A 131 7.22 1.66 19.05
CA THR A 131 8.15 0.78 19.79
C THR A 131 8.73 1.51 21.00
N GLY A 132 9.11 2.78 20.84
CA GLY A 132 9.58 3.60 21.94
C GLY A 132 8.54 3.81 23.05
N ALA A 133 7.27 3.99 22.73
CA ALA A 133 6.18 4.06 23.70
C ALA A 133 5.94 2.71 24.38
N TYR A 134 5.96 1.62 23.63
CA TYR A 134 5.75 0.27 24.13
C TYR A 134 6.84 -0.14 25.16
N HIS A 135 8.11 0.14 24.89
CA HIS A 135 9.21 -0.16 25.81
C HIS A 135 9.24 0.74 27.07
N ARG A 136 8.47 1.82 27.09
CA ARG A 136 8.25 2.63 28.31
C ARG A 136 7.00 2.23 29.08
N ASP A 137 6.33 1.15 28.69
CA ASP A 137 5.04 0.68 29.25
C ASP A 137 3.92 1.73 29.15
N ASP A 138 4.05 2.72 28.26
CA ASP A 138 3.05 3.76 28.03
C ASP A 138 1.99 3.26 27.03
N MET A 139 1.06 2.47 27.54
CA MET A 139 0.00 1.86 26.73
C MET A 139 -1.03 2.88 26.23
N GLU A 140 -1.12 4.06 26.83
CA GLU A 140 -1.96 5.13 26.32
C GLU A 140 -1.36 5.74 25.06
N ALA A 141 -0.06 6.07 25.08
CA ALA A 141 0.68 6.53 23.92
C ALA A 141 0.69 5.46 22.81
N VAL A 142 0.82 4.16 23.14
CA VAL A 142 0.74 3.07 22.17
C VAL A 142 -0.61 3.07 21.44
N ARG A 143 -1.73 3.14 22.17
CA ARG A 143 -3.08 3.19 21.57
C ARG A 143 -3.28 4.46 20.74
N GLY A 144 -2.81 5.61 21.23
CA GLY A 144 -2.84 6.88 20.51
C GLY A 144 -2.09 6.77 19.17
N GLN A 145 -0.89 6.19 19.19
CA GLN A 145 -0.06 6.02 17.99
C GLN A 145 -0.69 5.06 16.97
N ILE A 146 -1.33 3.96 17.42
CA ILE A 146 -2.05 3.05 16.54
C ILE A 146 -3.24 3.78 15.87
N ASN A 147 -4.04 4.53 16.63
CA ASN A 147 -5.15 5.31 16.08
C ASN A 147 -4.67 6.33 15.05
N LEU A 148 -3.67 7.11 15.40
CA LEU A 148 -3.12 8.16 14.55
C LEU A 148 -2.59 7.58 13.24
N SER A 149 -1.72 6.56 13.30
CA SER A 149 -1.13 5.94 12.12
C SER A 149 -2.19 5.29 11.21
N THR A 150 -3.17 4.61 11.80
CA THR A 150 -4.26 3.99 11.03
C THR A 150 -5.08 5.05 10.30
N ARG A 151 -5.43 6.15 10.97
CA ARG A 151 -6.17 7.26 10.37
C ARG A 151 -5.38 7.91 9.23
N PHE A 152 -4.09 8.19 9.44
CA PHE A 152 -3.25 8.78 8.40
C PHE A 152 -3.20 7.92 7.13
N ILE A 153 -3.00 6.62 7.28
CA ILE A 153 -2.94 5.71 6.12
C ILE A 153 -4.30 5.64 5.42
N MET A 154 -5.41 5.60 6.16
CA MET A 154 -6.74 5.55 5.56
C MET A 154 -7.10 6.85 4.82
N VAL A 155 -6.70 8.01 5.34
CA VAL A 155 -6.86 9.31 4.65
C VAL A 155 -6.14 9.34 3.29
N VAL A 156 -5.07 8.56 3.11
CA VAL A 156 -4.36 8.45 1.83
C VAL A 156 -4.90 7.28 0.98
N ALA A 157 -5.17 6.13 1.58
CA ALA A 157 -5.53 4.91 0.86
C ALA A 157 -6.92 5.02 0.18
N PHE A 158 -7.92 5.63 0.84
CA PHE A 158 -9.25 5.76 0.25
C PHE A 158 -9.29 6.62 -1.01
N PRO A 159 -8.74 7.86 -1.04
CA PRO A 159 -8.74 8.65 -2.27
C PRO A 159 -7.89 8.00 -3.37
N CYS A 160 -6.80 7.31 -3.04
CA CYS A 160 -6.05 6.55 -4.03
C CYS A 160 -6.88 5.40 -4.63
N ALA A 161 -7.60 4.64 -3.80
CA ALA A 161 -8.46 3.56 -4.28
C ALA A 161 -9.57 4.09 -5.21
N VAL A 162 -10.30 5.11 -4.78
CA VAL A 162 -11.36 5.71 -5.60
C VAL A 162 -10.79 6.37 -6.85
N GLY A 163 -9.66 7.09 -6.75
CA GLY A 163 -8.99 7.71 -7.89
C GLY A 163 -8.54 6.70 -8.93
N LEU A 164 -7.96 5.57 -8.51
CA LEU A 164 -7.58 4.48 -9.41
C LEU A 164 -8.80 3.80 -10.04
N ALA A 165 -9.89 3.64 -9.31
CA ALA A 165 -11.13 3.11 -9.87
C ALA A 165 -11.71 4.06 -10.93
N VAL A 166 -11.82 5.34 -10.62
CA VAL A 166 -12.45 6.34 -11.50
C VAL A 166 -11.58 6.63 -12.73
N PHE A 167 -10.29 6.78 -12.54
CA PHE A 167 -9.35 7.18 -13.60
C PHE A 167 -8.53 6.03 -14.17
N GLY A 168 -8.88 4.76 -13.87
CA GLY A 168 -8.13 3.60 -14.34
C GLY A 168 -7.88 3.62 -15.85
N LEU A 169 -8.93 3.78 -16.66
CA LEU A 169 -8.80 3.81 -18.12
C LEU A 169 -7.97 4.99 -18.64
N PRO A 170 -8.21 6.25 -18.26
CA PRO A 170 -7.36 7.37 -18.64
C PRO A 170 -5.89 7.17 -18.24
N ILE A 171 -5.63 6.70 -17.02
CA ILE A 171 -4.27 6.43 -16.55
C ILE A 171 -3.59 5.39 -17.42
N PHE A 172 -4.27 4.27 -17.74
CA PHE A 172 -3.70 3.25 -18.60
C PHE A 172 -3.48 3.76 -20.03
N ASN A 173 -4.37 4.57 -20.57
CA ASN A 173 -4.21 5.14 -21.91
C ASN A 173 -3.01 6.09 -22.01
N ILE A 174 -2.77 6.87 -20.97
CA ILE A 174 -1.64 7.81 -20.90
C ILE A 174 -0.32 7.06 -20.71
N LEU A 175 -0.26 6.11 -19.75
CA LEU A 175 0.97 5.41 -19.40
C LEU A 175 1.33 4.29 -20.38
N PHE A 176 0.34 3.60 -20.94
CA PHE A 176 0.51 2.41 -21.80
C PHE A 176 -0.09 2.63 -23.20
N SER A 177 0.25 3.74 -23.83
CA SER A 177 -0.27 4.11 -25.16
C SER A 177 0.07 3.10 -26.26
N SER A 178 1.23 2.43 -26.18
CA SER A 178 1.70 1.42 -27.14
C SER A 178 0.92 0.10 -27.06
N THR A 179 0.27 -0.20 -25.93
CA THR A 179 -0.49 -1.43 -25.69
C THR A 179 -1.96 -1.16 -25.39
N ARG A 180 -2.55 -0.20 -26.10
CA ARG A 180 -3.92 0.32 -25.86
C ARG A 180 -5.01 -0.75 -25.92
N ALA A 181 -4.84 -1.79 -26.76
CA ALA A 181 -5.80 -2.86 -26.93
C ALA A 181 -6.18 -3.58 -25.61
N THR A 182 -5.24 -3.64 -24.64
CA THR A 182 -5.44 -4.32 -23.35
C THR A 182 -5.74 -3.34 -22.19
N ASN A 183 -5.88 -2.02 -22.45
CA ASN A 183 -6.12 -1.03 -21.40
C ASN A 183 -7.55 -1.11 -20.84
N ALA A 184 -8.54 -1.46 -21.67
CA ALA A 184 -9.91 -1.66 -21.22
C ALA A 184 -9.98 -2.81 -20.20
N GLU A 185 -9.29 -3.91 -20.45
CA GLU A 185 -9.24 -5.07 -19.56
C GLU A 185 -8.50 -4.72 -18.25
N ALA A 186 -7.36 -4.02 -18.33
CA ALA A 186 -6.67 -3.50 -17.16
C ALA A 186 -7.57 -2.58 -16.30
N SER A 187 -8.40 -1.76 -16.96
CA SER A 187 -9.36 -0.89 -16.30
C SER A 187 -10.46 -1.67 -15.58
N LEU A 188 -10.98 -2.75 -16.17
CA LEU A 188 -11.94 -3.62 -15.50
C LEU A 188 -11.32 -4.29 -14.26
N MET A 189 -10.08 -4.78 -14.35
CA MET A 189 -9.36 -5.28 -13.17
C MET A 189 -9.23 -4.20 -12.10
N MET A 190 -9.02 -2.93 -12.49
CA MET A 190 -8.90 -1.81 -11.57
C MET A 190 -10.23 -1.48 -10.88
N TYR A 191 -11.37 -1.48 -11.60
CA TYR A 191 -12.69 -1.31 -10.99
C TYR A 191 -12.97 -2.36 -9.91
N VAL A 192 -12.66 -3.62 -10.20
CA VAL A 192 -12.88 -4.74 -9.28
C VAL A 192 -11.91 -4.70 -8.10
N GLY A 193 -10.64 -4.33 -8.36
CA GLY A 193 -9.55 -4.51 -7.43
C GLY A 193 -9.03 -3.25 -6.74
N ALA A 194 -9.52 -2.05 -7.07
CA ALA A 194 -9.03 -0.82 -6.45
C ALA A 194 -9.22 -0.78 -4.93
N VAL A 195 -10.27 -1.42 -4.42
CA VAL A 195 -10.51 -1.55 -2.97
C VAL A 195 -9.40 -2.32 -2.25
N ALA A 196 -8.67 -3.18 -2.96
CA ALA A 196 -7.51 -3.88 -2.42
C ALA A 196 -6.43 -2.91 -1.91
N VAL A 197 -6.31 -1.70 -2.49
CA VAL A 197 -5.38 -0.66 -2.03
C VAL A 197 -5.62 -0.34 -0.55
N VAL A 198 -6.89 -0.19 -0.14
CA VAL A 198 -7.26 0.11 1.25
C VAL A 198 -6.82 -1.03 2.17
N PHE A 199 -7.17 -2.26 1.81
CA PHE A 199 -6.85 -3.43 2.64
C PHE A 199 -5.35 -3.74 2.67
N TYR A 200 -4.63 -3.66 1.54
CA TYR A 200 -3.18 -3.85 1.53
C TYR A 200 -2.45 -2.78 2.33
N SER A 201 -2.87 -1.51 2.22
CA SER A 201 -2.28 -0.42 3.00
C SER A 201 -2.48 -0.64 4.51
N LEU A 202 -3.69 -1.04 4.91
CA LEU A 202 -3.99 -1.33 6.31
C LEU A 202 -3.27 -2.59 6.82
N SER A 203 -3.20 -3.65 6.02
CA SER A 203 -2.47 -4.88 6.41
C SER A 203 -0.98 -4.61 6.56
N THR A 204 -0.38 -3.82 5.67
CA THR A 204 1.03 -3.41 5.74
C THR A 204 1.32 -2.62 7.01
N LEU A 205 0.48 -1.62 7.33
CA LEU A 205 0.60 -0.89 8.58
C LEU A 205 0.48 -1.80 9.79
N SER A 206 -0.58 -2.60 9.86
CA SER A 206 -0.86 -3.45 11.02
C SER A 206 0.22 -4.52 11.25
N ASN A 207 0.87 -5.01 10.18
CA ASN A 207 2.05 -5.85 10.29
C ASN A 207 3.19 -5.11 11.01
N GLY A 208 3.49 -3.87 10.59
CA GLY A 208 4.51 -3.05 11.22
C GLY A 208 4.18 -2.72 12.69
N LEU A 209 2.92 -2.38 12.98
CA LEU A 209 2.48 -2.09 14.35
C LEU A 209 2.61 -3.30 15.28
N LEU A 210 2.23 -4.51 14.81
CA LEU A 210 2.41 -5.75 15.58
C LEU A 210 3.89 -6.06 15.81
N GLN A 211 4.74 -5.81 14.82
CA GLN A 211 6.20 -5.94 14.97
C GLN A 211 6.73 -4.93 16.00
N GLY A 212 6.24 -3.70 15.97
CA GLY A 212 6.64 -2.62 16.89
C GLY A 212 6.26 -2.86 18.35
N ILE A 213 5.28 -3.73 18.63
CA ILE A 213 4.90 -4.16 19.98
C ILE A 213 5.44 -5.58 20.32
N ASP A 214 6.56 -5.97 19.72
CA ASP A 214 7.25 -7.25 19.93
C ASP A 214 6.43 -8.51 19.63
N ARG A 215 5.44 -8.40 18.74
CA ARG A 215 4.59 -9.53 18.30
C ARG A 215 4.95 -10.02 16.90
N LEU A 216 6.25 -10.23 16.64
CA LEU A 216 6.81 -10.57 15.33
C LEU A 216 6.19 -11.83 14.68
N LYS A 217 5.82 -12.82 15.49
CA LYS A 217 5.26 -14.10 15.00
C LYS A 217 3.81 -13.98 14.52
N VAL A 218 3.06 -13.01 15.06
CA VAL A 218 1.62 -12.89 14.80
C VAL A 218 1.33 -12.57 13.32
N PRO A 219 1.97 -11.58 12.69
CA PRO A 219 1.76 -11.32 11.25
C PRO A 219 2.12 -12.52 10.37
N VAL A 220 3.15 -13.31 10.74
CA VAL A 220 3.56 -14.51 10.00
C VAL A 220 2.47 -15.57 10.02
N ILE A 221 1.92 -15.86 11.20
CA ILE A 221 0.84 -16.84 11.36
C ILE A 221 -0.41 -16.36 10.62
N ASN A 222 -0.78 -15.10 10.76
CA ASN A 222 -1.93 -14.52 10.08
C ASN A 222 -1.77 -14.58 8.55
N ALA A 223 -0.56 -14.31 8.04
CA ALA A 223 -0.26 -14.42 6.61
C ALA A 223 -0.36 -15.88 6.12
N ALA A 224 0.14 -16.85 6.89
CA ALA A 224 0.05 -18.26 6.54
C ALA A 224 -1.41 -18.75 6.49
N ILE A 225 -2.24 -18.36 7.44
CA ILE A 225 -3.69 -18.68 7.42
C ILE A 225 -4.37 -17.99 6.24
N SER A 226 -4.04 -16.73 6.01
CA SER A 226 -4.66 -15.95 4.93
C SER A 226 -4.31 -16.46 3.55
N ILE A 227 -3.08 -17.00 3.33
CA ILE A 227 -2.71 -17.56 2.03
C ILE A 227 -3.43 -18.88 1.75
N VAL A 228 -3.64 -19.72 2.77
CA VAL A 228 -4.41 -20.95 2.60
C VAL A 228 -5.86 -20.63 2.25
N ALA A 229 -6.49 -19.71 2.94
CA ALA A 229 -7.86 -19.25 2.64
C ALA A 229 -7.94 -18.60 1.24
N HIS A 230 -6.95 -17.80 0.87
CA HIS A 230 -6.84 -17.19 -0.45
C HIS A 230 -6.80 -18.22 -1.58
N VAL A 231 -5.98 -19.27 -1.45
CA VAL A 231 -5.88 -20.34 -2.46
C VAL A 231 -7.24 -21.04 -2.63
N ILE A 232 -7.93 -21.34 -1.54
CA ILE A 232 -9.27 -21.95 -1.59
C ILE A 232 -10.24 -21.03 -2.33
N VAL A 233 -10.26 -19.73 -1.97
CA VAL A 233 -11.14 -18.74 -2.63
C VAL A 233 -10.79 -18.59 -4.11
N LEU A 234 -9.51 -18.54 -4.47
CA LEU A 234 -9.06 -18.45 -5.86
C LEU A 234 -9.58 -19.64 -6.69
N ILE A 235 -9.39 -20.86 -6.19
CA ILE A 235 -9.88 -22.09 -6.88
C ILE A 235 -11.41 -22.06 -7.02
N LEU A 236 -12.15 -21.69 -5.97
CA LEU A 236 -13.61 -21.60 -6.03
C LEU A 236 -14.07 -20.55 -7.05
N LEU A 237 -13.47 -19.35 -7.04
CA LEU A 237 -13.83 -18.29 -7.99
C LEU A 237 -13.53 -18.67 -9.44
N MET A 238 -12.46 -19.42 -9.69
CA MET A 238 -12.11 -19.89 -11.02
C MET A 238 -12.99 -21.05 -11.49
N LEU A 239 -13.21 -22.07 -10.65
CA LEU A 239 -13.92 -23.27 -11.06
C LEU A 239 -15.45 -23.08 -11.09
N ILE A 240 -16.02 -22.42 -10.06
CA ILE A 240 -17.49 -22.28 -9.93
C ILE A 240 -17.97 -21.07 -10.73
N PHE A 241 -17.36 -19.90 -10.52
CA PHE A 241 -17.82 -18.65 -11.12
C PHE A 241 -17.16 -18.32 -12.46
N ARG A 242 -16.10 -19.04 -12.84
CA ARG A 242 -15.35 -18.86 -14.11
C ARG A 242 -14.92 -17.41 -14.35
N LEU A 243 -14.51 -16.71 -13.30
CA LEU A 243 -14.19 -15.27 -13.34
C LEU A 243 -12.83 -14.97 -14.01
N ASN A 244 -12.16 -15.98 -14.55
CA ASN A 244 -10.88 -15.82 -15.23
C ASN A 244 -9.86 -15.03 -14.38
N ILE A 245 -9.13 -14.08 -14.95
CA ILE A 245 -8.12 -13.26 -14.25
C ILE A 245 -8.72 -12.40 -13.13
N HIS A 246 -10.00 -12.05 -13.22
CA HIS A 246 -10.70 -11.33 -12.15
C HIS A 246 -10.81 -12.16 -10.86
N ALA A 247 -10.79 -13.50 -10.96
CA ALA A 247 -10.72 -14.37 -9.79
C ALA A 247 -9.43 -14.12 -8.98
N VAL A 248 -8.29 -13.92 -9.67
CA VAL A 248 -7.01 -13.60 -9.03
C VAL A 248 -7.09 -12.24 -8.32
N VAL A 249 -7.68 -11.22 -8.97
CA VAL A 249 -7.87 -9.89 -8.38
C VAL A 249 -8.71 -9.94 -7.10
N LEU A 250 -9.85 -10.64 -7.16
CA LEU A 250 -10.76 -10.79 -6.00
C LEU A 250 -10.14 -11.62 -4.88
N ALA A 251 -9.46 -12.72 -5.20
CA ALA A 251 -8.80 -13.55 -4.21
C ALA A 251 -7.68 -12.79 -3.49
N ASN A 252 -6.88 -11.97 -4.20
CA ASN A 252 -5.88 -11.09 -3.61
C ASN A 252 -6.50 -10.00 -2.73
N THR A 253 -7.66 -9.45 -3.13
CA THR A 253 -8.42 -8.51 -2.31
C THR A 253 -8.90 -9.18 -1.02
N PHE A 254 -9.40 -10.42 -1.12
CA PHE A 254 -9.82 -11.22 0.03
C PHE A 254 -8.65 -11.54 0.97
N PHE A 255 -7.48 -11.89 0.43
CA PHE A 255 -6.26 -12.09 1.21
C PHE A 255 -5.94 -10.87 2.06
N ALA A 256 -5.91 -9.68 1.45
CA ALA A 256 -5.62 -8.43 2.14
C ALA A 256 -6.68 -8.09 3.21
N LEU A 257 -7.96 -8.33 2.91
CA LEU A 257 -9.07 -8.15 3.84
C LEU A 257 -8.91 -9.07 5.07
N LEU A 258 -8.64 -10.35 4.85
CA LEU A 258 -8.48 -11.33 5.94
C LEU A 258 -7.28 -10.99 6.81
N MET A 259 -6.16 -10.58 6.21
CA MET A 259 -4.99 -10.09 6.93
C MET A 259 -5.32 -8.88 7.81
N CYS A 260 -6.04 -7.89 7.26
CA CYS A 260 -6.49 -6.72 8.03
C CYS A 260 -7.33 -7.13 9.24
N PHE A 261 -8.27 -8.03 9.03
CA PHE A 261 -9.18 -8.51 10.08
C PHE A 261 -8.40 -9.22 11.19
N MET A 262 -7.56 -10.18 10.84
CA MET A 262 -6.77 -10.95 11.82
C MET A 262 -5.76 -10.06 12.57
N ASN A 263 -5.08 -9.16 11.87
CA ASN A 263 -4.16 -8.22 12.50
C ASN A 263 -4.86 -7.22 13.42
N SER A 264 -6.04 -6.74 13.04
CA SER A 264 -6.84 -5.84 13.87
C SER A 264 -7.30 -6.53 15.17
N MET A 265 -7.72 -7.81 15.07
CA MET A 265 -8.03 -8.61 16.26
C MET A 265 -6.80 -8.79 17.17
N ALA A 266 -5.65 -9.03 16.59
CA ALA A 266 -4.41 -9.18 17.34
C ALA A 266 -3.99 -7.87 18.01
N LEU A 267 -4.05 -6.73 17.30
CA LEU A 267 -3.77 -5.42 17.89
C LEU A 267 -4.71 -5.13 19.06
N LYS A 268 -6.02 -5.38 18.90
CA LYS A 268 -6.98 -5.25 19.99
C LYS A 268 -6.61 -6.12 21.20
N LYS A 269 -6.22 -7.38 20.96
CA LYS A 269 -5.86 -8.34 22.02
C LYS A 269 -4.62 -7.89 22.80
N TYR A 270 -3.58 -7.40 22.11
CA TYR A 270 -2.27 -7.14 22.75
C TYR A 270 -2.10 -5.71 23.25
N SER A 271 -2.79 -4.72 22.68
CA SER A 271 -2.68 -3.32 23.08
C SER A 271 -3.94 -2.75 23.75
N GLY A 272 -5.06 -3.50 23.73
CA GLY A 272 -6.35 -2.96 24.17
C GLY A 272 -6.91 -1.88 23.24
N PHE A 273 -6.36 -1.75 22.03
CA PHE A 273 -6.76 -0.77 21.03
C PHE A 273 -8.23 -0.93 20.61
N LYS A 274 -8.95 0.18 20.55
CA LYS A 274 -10.30 0.24 20.00
C LYS A 274 -10.31 1.05 18.72
N GLN A 275 -10.76 0.41 17.64
CA GLN A 275 -10.80 1.03 16.32
C GLN A 275 -11.84 2.14 16.25
N GLU A 276 -11.46 3.35 15.88
CA GLU A 276 -12.37 4.45 15.60
C GLU A 276 -12.93 4.35 14.18
N ILE A 277 -14.03 3.63 14.00
CA ILE A 277 -14.58 3.35 12.67
C ILE A 277 -15.01 4.62 11.94
N LYS A 278 -15.71 5.54 12.62
CA LYS A 278 -16.32 6.71 11.99
C LYS A 278 -15.26 7.65 11.37
N LYS A 279 -14.28 8.08 12.17
CA LYS A 279 -13.25 9.03 11.71
C LYS A 279 -12.20 8.39 10.82
N THR A 280 -11.91 7.12 11.04
CA THR A 280 -10.83 6.42 10.33
C THR A 280 -11.27 5.84 8.99
N PHE A 281 -12.51 5.36 8.87
CA PHE A 281 -12.99 4.68 7.67
C PHE A 281 -14.14 5.41 6.98
N ILE A 282 -15.21 5.72 7.72
CA ILE A 282 -16.45 6.24 7.10
C ILE A 282 -16.22 7.61 6.48
N ILE A 283 -15.62 8.54 7.22
CA ILE A 283 -15.40 9.90 6.73
C ILE A 283 -14.44 9.94 5.54
N PRO A 284 -13.24 9.31 5.57
CA PRO A 284 -12.38 9.25 4.39
C PRO A 284 -13.03 8.55 3.19
N ALA A 285 -13.82 7.48 3.42
CA ALA A 285 -14.53 6.80 2.35
C ALA A 285 -15.56 7.72 1.66
N ILE A 286 -16.42 8.39 2.44
CA ILE A 286 -17.43 9.32 1.91
C ILE A 286 -16.75 10.49 1.20
N SER A 287 -15.72 11.09 1.80
CA SER A 287 -14.95 12.16 1.18
C SER A 287 -14.33 11.75 -0.16
N SER A 288 -13.83 10.51 -0.24
CA SER A 288 -13.26 9.96 -1.46
C SER A 288 -14.32 9.69 -2.54
N LEU A 289 -15.52 9.23 -2.15
CA LEU A 289 -16.61 9.07 -3.10
C LEU A 289 -17.07 10.41 -3.67
N ILE A 290 -17.21 11.45 -2.84
CA ILE A 290 -17.52 12.81 -3.27
C ILE A 290 -16.43 13.30 -4.25
N MET A 291 -15.17 13.12 -3.89
CA MET A 291 -14.03 13.42 -4.76
C MET A 291 -14.16 12.70 -6.12
N GLY A 292 -14.44 11.39 -6.10
CA GLY A 292 -14.57 10.58 -7.31
C GLY A 292 -15.65 11.09 -8.26
N VAL A 293 -16.82 11.40 -7.72
CA VAL A 293 -17.95 11.94 -8.50
C VAL A 293 -17.60 13.31 -9.11
N ILE A 294 -17.10 14.25 -8.30
CA ILE A 294 -16.76 15.59 -8.76
C ILE A 294 -15.67 15.52 -9.84
N SER A 295 -14.59 14.80 -9.58
CA SER A 295 -13.47 14.70 -10.50
C SER A 295 -13.81 13.97 -11.80
N TYR A 296 -14.69 12.96 -11.75
CA TYR A 296 -15.19 12.30 -12.96
C TYR A 296 -16.01 13.24 -13.84
N ILE A 297 -16.93 14.01 -13.25
CA ILE A 297 -17.74 14.99 -13.97
C ILE A 297 -16.82 16.03 -14.64
N VAL A 298 -15.84 16.57 -13.90
CA VAL A 298 -14.89 17.54 -14.44
C VAL A 298 -14.06 16.94 -15.58
N TYR A 299 -13.55 15.71 -15.40
CA TYR A 299 -12.82 15.02 -16.45
C TYR A 299 -13.67 14.88 -17.73
N PHE A 300 -14.91 14.42 -17.57
CA PHE A 300 -15.81 14.22 -18.71
C PHE A 300 -16.10 15.52 -19.48
N ILE A 301 -16.37 16.62 -18.75
CA ILE A 301 -16.61 17.95 -19.35
C ILE A 301 -15.37 18.44 -20.09
N LEU A 302 -14.20 18.40 -19.45
CA LEU A 302 -12.94 18.87 -20.03
C LEU A 302 -12.51 18.01 -21.23
N TYR A 303 -12.65 16.70 -21.14
CA TYR A 303 -12.33 15.81 -22.24
C TYR A 303 -13.22 16.06 -23.46
N LYS A 304 -14.52 16.34 -23.24
CA LYS A 304 -15.46 16.67 -24.30
C LYS A 304 -15.19 18.03 -24.93
N ALA A 305 -14.66 19.00 -24.16
CA ALA A 305 -14.34 20.36 -24.63
C ALA A 305 -13.00 20.42 -25.37
N CYS A 306 -11.95 19.78 -24.83
CA CYS A 306 -10.59 19.93 -25.36
C CYS A 306 -10.11 18.75 -26.21
N HIS A 307 -10.76 17.58 -26.15
CA HIS A 307 -10.37 16.32 -26.81
C HIS A 307 -8.93 15.84 -26.49
N ILE A 308 -8.27 16.41 -25.48
CA ILE A 308 -6.90 16.06 -25.05
C ILE A 308 -6.97 15.36 -23.69
N GLU A 309 -6.78 14.03 -23.71
CA GLU A 309 -6.95 13.15 -22.53
C GLU A 309 -6.02 13.55 -21.36
N ILE A 310 -4.76 13.89 -21.65
CA ILE A 310 -3.76 14.26 -20.63
C ILE A 310 -4.15 15.55 -19.90
N ILE A 311 -4.58 16.59 -20.63
CA ILE A 311 -4.95 17.89 -20.02
C ILE A 311 -6.19 17.72 -19.14
N ALA A 312 -7.21 17.02 -19.66
CA ALA A 312 -8.43 16.74 -18.92
C ALA A 312 -8.13 15.94 -17.63
N PHE A 313 -7.25 14.95 -17.72
CA PHE A 313 -6.83 14.14 -16.58
C PHE A 313 -6.08 14.96 -15.52
N ILE A 314 -5.08 15.77 -15.91
CA ILE A 314 -4.29 16.57 -14.95
C ILE A 314 -5.19 17.57 -14.22
N LEU A 315 -6.06 18.29 -14.94
CA LEU A 315 -6.97 19.25 -14.31
C LEU A 315 -7.99 18.56 -13.40
N ALA A 316 -8.54 17.42 -13.81
CA ALA A 316 -9.43 16.63 -12.98
C ALA A 316 -8.73 16.09 -11.72
N ALA A 317 -7.46 15.68 -11.82
CA ALA A 317 -6.66 15.23 -10.69
C ALA A 317 -6.40 16.35 -9.66
N ILE A 318 -6.12 17.57 -10.13
CA ILE A 318 -5.99 18.75 -9.24
C ILE A 318 -7.29 19.01 -8.50
N ILE A 319 -8.42 18.99 -9.20
CA ILE A 319 -9.75 19.19 -8.59
C ILE A 319 -10.09 18.03 -7.65
N ALA A 320 -9.67 16.80 -7.95
CA ALA A 320 -9.82 15.65 -7.05
C ALA A 320 -9.14 15.91 -5.70
N VAL A 321 -7.88 16.35 -5.70
CA VAL A 321 -7.14 16.65 -4.45
C VAL A 321 -7.84 17.75 -3.66
N ILE A 322 -8.28 18.82 -4.33
CA ILE A 322 -8.95 19.95 -3.66
C ILE A 322 -10.30 19.51 -3.08
N SER A 323 -11.14 18.85 -3.87
CA SER A 323 -12.47 18.41 -3.45
C SER A 323 -12.40 17.39 -2.31
N TYR A 324 -11.41 16.49 -2.34
CA TYR A 324 -11.15 15.57 -1.24
C TYR A 324 -10.78 16.29 0.04
N ALA A 325 -9.82 17.22 -0.02
CA ALA A 325 -9.39 17.99 1.14
C ALA A 325 -10.56 18.79 1.75
N VAL A 326 -11.34 19.45 0.92
CA VAL A 326 -12.53 20.20 1.36
C VAL A 326 -13.57 19.28 1.99
N ALA A 327 -13.92 18.16 1.35
CA ALA A 327 -14.89 17.21 1.88
C ALA A 327 -14.43 16.61 3.22
N LEU A 328 -13.14 16.27 3.34
CA LEU A 328 -12.56 15.71 4.55
C LEU A 328 -12.61 16.69 5.72
N LEU A 329 -12.35 17.99 5.49
CA LEU A 329 -12.43 19.03 6.50
C LEU A 329 -13.88 19.34 6.89
N LEU A 330 -14.79 19.48 5.93
CA LEU A 330 -16.22 19.71 6.19
C LEU A 330 -16.86 18.59 7.02
N LEU A 331 -16.48 17.34 6.79
CA LEU A 331 -16.94 16.18 7.53
C LEU A 331 -16.19 15.98 8.86
N LYS A 332 -15.28 16.92 9.23
CA LYS A 332 -14.45 16.86 10.46
C LYS A 332 -13.67 15.54 10.57
N GLY A 333 -13.12 15.07 9.44
CA GLY A 333 -12.32 13.85 9.36
C GLY A 333 -10.95 14.00 10.00
N LEU A 334 -10.42 15.23 10.05
CA LEU A 334 -9.16 15.56 10.69
C LEU A 334 -9.36 16.75 11.64
N THR A 335 -8.76 16.68 12.83
CA THR A 335 -8.71 17.77 13.80
C THR A 335 -7.50 18.69 13.52
N GLU A 336 -7.52 19.93 14.08
CA GLU A 336 -6.42 20.88 13.92
C GLU A 336 -5.10 20.31 14.45
N ASP A 337 -5.12 19.60 15.58
CA ASP A 337 -3.93 18.99 16.17
C ASP A 337 -3.36 17.87 15.30
N GLU A 338 -4.22 17.07 14.68
CA GLU A 338 -3.81 16.02 13.74
C GLU A 338 -3.21 16.62 12.47
N LEU A 339 -3.77 17.72 11.96
CA LEU A 339 -3.24 18.42 10.79
C LEU A 339 -1.82 18.96 11.02
N ARG A 340 -1.46 19.32 12.25
CA ARG A 340 -0.09 19.77 12.59
C ARG A 340 0.96 18.69 12.34
N HIS A 341 0.58 17.41 12.41
CA HIS A 341 1.50 16.28 12.15
C HIS A 341 1.70 16.00 10.66
N PHE A 342 0.89 16.63 9.78
CA PHE A 342 1.08 16.51 8.33
C PHE A 342 2.24 17.39 7.83
N PRO A 343 2.94 16.98 6.76
CA PRO A 343 3.89 17.85 6.08
C PRO A 343 3.21 19.17 5.67
N LYS A 344 3.77 20.31 6.11
CA LYS A 344 3.18 21.64 5.92
C LYS A 344 1.79 21.84 6.55
N GLY A 345 1.47 21.10 7.61
CA GLY A 345 0.17 21.16 8.29
C GLY A 345 -0.23 22.57 8.76
N THR A 346 0.73 23.38 9.23
CA THR A 346 0.50 24.77 9.60
C THR A 346 -0.02 25.63 8.44
N LEU A 347 0.40 25.35 7.22
CA LEU A 347 -0.04 26.04 6.00
C LEU A 347 -1.47 25.61 5.65
N ILE A 348 -1.76 24.30 5.74
CA ILE A 348 -3.11 23.73 5.52
C ILE A 348 -4.09 24.33 6.54
N ILE A 349 -3.73 24.43 7.81
CA ILE A 349 -4.56 25.04 8.86
C ILE A 349 -4.85 26.52 8.56
N LYS A 350 -3.82 27.31 8.15
CA LYS A 350 -4.03 28.71 7.77
C LYS A 350 -5.02 28.88 6.62
N VAL A 351 -4.89 28.06 5.58
CA VAL A 351 -5.81 28.09 4.42
C VAL A 351 -7.20 27.66 4.84
N ALA A 352 -7.33 26.57 5.59
CA ALA A 352 -8.61 26.05 6.05
C ALA A 352 -9.36 27.06 6.94
N LYS A 353 -8.69 27.75 7.87
CA LYS A 353 -9.27 28.82 8.69
C LYS A 353 -9.69 30.03 7.84
N LYS A 354 -8.91 30.40 6.81
CA LYS A 354 -9.27 31.48 5.91
C LYS A 354 -10.51 31.17 5.06
N CYS A 355 -10.74 29.88 4.77
CA CYS A 355 -11.91 29.40 4.03
C CYS A 355 -13.09 29.00 4.93
N HIS A 356 -13.06 29.25 6.25
CA HIS A 356 -14.09 28.85 7.22
C HIS A 356 -14.40 27.35 7.23
N LEU A 357 -13.39 26.51 6.96
CA LEU A 357 -13.50 25.04 6.93
C LEU A 357 -13.07 24.39 8.26
N LEU A 358 -12.45 25.18 9.16
CA LEU A 358 -12.01 24.80 10.52
C LEU A 358 -12.44 25.85 11.52
#